data_b5a8cb9bd609ef3d2c9ae0af7eb6e093
#
_entry.id   b5a8cb9bd609ef3d2c9ae0af7eb6e093
#
_cell.length_a   1.000
_cell.length_b   1.000
_cell.length_c   1.000
_cell.angle_alpha   90.00
_cell.angle_beta   90.00
_cell.angle_gamma   90.00
#
_symmetry.space_group_name_H-M   'P 1'
#
loop_
_entity.id
_entity.type
_entity.pdbx_description
1 polymer ?
#
loop_
_entity_poly.entity_id
_entity_poly.type
_entity_poly.pdbx_seq_one_letter_code
_entity_poly.pdbx_strand_id
1 'polypeptide(L)'
;MAKIEIFLGMSEQAIRQRVVEEAQKYLGVVEGTIEHKKIVDIYNSQRKLPRGYRLQYDDAWCAAFMTFIGIQLGISDIILPECSCSRMIELYRQQGRWEERDDYVPQPGDLVMYDWDAKSGPCTGSPDHVGMVVSVNGKTIRVIEGNYQNKVQYRDICVEYIKTRGFCMPDYASLVKHYTDVPDDIWYAKEIAKATELGIVNGVGNGEFDPERPVTRAECAAIAVRLYELLSK
;
A
#
# COMPACT_ATOMS: atom_id res chain seq x y z
N MET A 1 0.00 -10.16 16.72
CA MET A 1 -1.43 -9.82 16.79
C MET A 1 -1.75 -8.31 16.70
N ALA A 2 -0.81 -7.40 16.80
CA ALA A 2 -1.10 -5.94 16.89
C ALA A 2 -1.25 -5.17 15.56
N LYS A 3 -1.05 -5.79 14.38
CA LYS A 3 -0.96 -5.03 13.12
C LYS A 3 -2.26 -4.95 12.29
N ILE A 4 -3.21 -5.85 12.48
CA ILE A 4 -4.50 -5.82 11.76
C ILE A 4 -5.44 -4.73 12.35
N GLU A 5 -5.24 -4.32 13.59
CA GLU A 5 -6.03 -3.28 14.27
C GLU A 5 -5.85 -1.88 13.63
N ILE A 6 -4.77 -1.65 12.87
CA ILE A 6 -4.52 -0.35 12.23
C ILE A 6 -5.50 -0.01 11.08
N PHE A 7 -6.24 -1.01 10.57
CA PHE A 7 -7.22 -0.85 9.49
C PHE A 7 -8.67 -0.98 9.97
N LEU A 8 -8.87 -1.22 11.28
CA LEU A 8 -10.20 -1.40 11.83
C LEU A 8 -11.05 -0.13 11.63
N GLY A 9 -12.26 -0.30 11.13
CA GLY A 9 -13.19 0.79 10.85
C GLY A 9 -12.84 1.63 9.61
N MET A 10 -11.84 1.24 8.82
CA MET A 10 -11.45 1.95 7.59
C MET A 10 -12.16 1.36 6.38
N SER A 11 -12.54 2.22 5.42
CA SER A 11 -12.96 1.79 4.08
C SER A 11 -11.77 1.29 3.27
N GLU A 12 -12.03 0.53 2.19
CA GLU A 12 -10.97 0.10 1.26
C GLU A 12 -10.17 1.30 0.72
N GLN A 13 -10.85 2.39 0.38
CA GLN A 13 -10.19 3.60 -0.13
C GLN A 13 -9.23 4.20 0.90
N ALA A 14 -9.63 4.26 2.18
CA ALA A 14 -8.77 4.75 3.25
C ALA A 14 -7.59 3.82 3.50
N ILE A 15 -7.78 2.50 3.42
CA ILE A 15 -6.70 1.49 3.50
C ILE A 15 -5.69 1.69 2.36
N ARG A 16 -6.16 1.82 1.12
CA ARG A 16 -5.33 2.11 -0.06
C ARG A 16 -4.49 3.37 0.13
N GLN A 17 -5.14 4.45 0.59
CA GLN A 17 -4.45 5.70 0.89
C GLN A 17 -3.39 5.54 1.97
N ARG A 18 -3.68 4.80 3.05
CA ARG A 18 -2.73 4.51 4.13
C ARG A 18 -1.50 3.74 3.65
N VAL A 19 -1.69 2.79 2.72
CA VAL A 19 -0.59 2.03 2.11
C VAL A 19 0.29 2.95 1.27
N VAL A 20 -0.31 3.82 0.48
CA VAL A 20 0.42 4.83 -0.31
C VAL A 20 1.21 5.77 0.60
N GLU A 21 0.60 6.28 1.67
CA GLU A 21 1.26 7.14 2.65
C GLU A 21 2.46 6.46 3.32
N GLU A 22 2.37 5.16 3.57
CA GLU A 22 3.52 4.40 4.09
C GLU A 22 4.68 4.42 3.11
N ALA A 23 4.43 4.16 1.81
CA ALA A 23 5.47 4.21 0.78
C ALA A 23 6.07 5.62 0.64
N GLN A 24 5.26 6.67 0.75
CA GLN A 24 5.69 8.07 0.62
C GLN A 24 6.66 8.51 1.73
N LYS A 25 6.66 7.89 2.91
CA LYS A 25 7.62 8.18 3.99
C LYS A 25 9.07 7.93 3.58
N TYR A 26 9.29 7.11 2.56
CA TYR A 26 10.62 6.74 2.07
C TYR A 26 11.05 7.55 0.85
N LEU A 27 10.24 8.53 0.41
CA LEU A 27 10.58 9.37 -0.73
C LEU A 27 11.94 10.05 -0.54
N GLY A 28 12.82 9.91 -1.54
CA GLY A 28 14.19 10.45 -1.49
C GLY A 28 15.24 9.51 -0.89
N VAL A 29 14.87 8.34 -0.37
CA VAL A 29 15.85 7.33 0.08
C VAL A 29 16.71 6.91 -1.11
N VAL A 30 18.05 6.99 -0.94
CA VAL A 30 19.05 6.68 -1.97
C VAL A 30 19.73 5.35 -1.65
N GLU A 31 20.01 4.55 -2.69
CA GLU A 31 20.76 3.30 -2.59
C GLU A 31 22.10 3.49 -1.86
N GLY A 32 22.47 2.52 -1.03
CA GLY A 32 23.68 2.55 -0.22
C GLY A 32 23.57 3.32 1.10
N THR A 33 22.50 4.14 1.29
CA THR A 33 22.26 4.84 2.56
C THR A 33 21.83 3.88 3.68
N ILE A 34 21.82 4.36 4.92
CA ILE A 34 21.36 3.58 6.08
C ILE A 34 19.87 3.22 5.91
N GLU A 35 19.07 4.15 5.40
CA GLU A 35 17.64 3.97 5.16
C GLU A 35 17.40 2.89 4.11
N HIS A 36 18.14 2.90 3.00
CA HIS A 36 18.08 1.84 1.98
C HIS A 36 18.46 0.47 2.56
N LYS A 37 19.56 0.39 3.33
CA LYS A 37 20.00 -0.84 3.98
C LYS A 37 18.93 -1.40 4.93
N LYS A 38 18.19 -0.54 5.66
CA LYS A 38 17.05 -0.96 6.47
C LYS A 38 15.94 -1.61 5.64
N ILE A 39 15.64 -1.10 4.43
CA ILE A 39 14.65 -1.71 3.52
C ILE A 39 15.08 -3.13 3.18
N VAL A 40 16.34 -3.32 2.77
CA VAL A 40 16.91 -4.63 2.43
C VAL A 40 16.95 -5.57 3.65
N ASP A 41 17.38 -5.06 4.81
CA ASP A 41 17.47 -5.86 6.04
C ASP A 41 16.09 -6.33 6.52
N ILE A 42 15.06 -5.49 6.43
CA ILE A 42 13.69 -5.85 6.78
C ILE A 42 13.13 -6.89 5.81
N TYR A 43 13.36 -6.74 4.49
CA TYR A 43 13.06 -7.80 3.53
C TYR A 43 13.76 -9.11 3.94
N ASN A 44 15.04 -9.07 4.27
CA ASN A 44 15.84 -10.23 4.65
C ASN A 44 15.49 -10.84 6.02
N SER A 45 14.76 -10.13 6.88
CA SER A 45 14.35 -10.60 8.21
C SER A 45 13.16 -11.55 8.18
N GLN A 46 12.54 -11.77 7.01
CA GLN A 46 11.41 -12.69 6.87
C GLN A 46 11.81 -14.11 7.28
N ARG A 47 10.92 -14.81 8.00
CA ARG A 47 11.15 -16.19 8.42
C ARG A 47 11.40 -17.14 7.25
N LYS A 48 10.73 -16.89 6.12
CA LYS A 48 10.90 -17.61 4.86
C LYS A 48 11.06 -16.58 3.75
N LEU A 49 12.27 -16.50 3.22
CA LEU A 49 12.55 -15.62 2.07
C LEU A 49 11.89 -16.15 0.80
N PRO A 50 11.31 -15.28 -0.03
CA PRO A 50 10.89 -15.64 -1.37
C PRO A 50 12.02 -16.36 -2.12
N ARG A 51 11.74 -17.52 -2.66
CA ARG A 51 12.72 -18.39 -3.36
C ARG A 51 14.00 -18.71 -2.57
N GLY A 52 14.02 -18.46 -1.25
CA GLY A 52 15.23 -18.59 -0.42
C GLY A 52 16.31 -17.55 -0.73
N TYR A 53 16.00 -16.52 -1.50
CA TYR A 53 16.99 -15.52 -1.93
C TYR A 53 17.16 -14.42 -0.89
N ARG A 54 18.41 -14.27 -0.40
CA ARG A 54 18.80 -13.17 0.47
C ARG A 54 19.32 -12.01 -0.38
N LEU A 55 18.59 -10.89 -0.37
CA LEU A 55 18.91 -9.70 -1.14
C LEU A 55 20.22 -9.07 -0.66
N GLN A 56 21.06 -8.67 -1.59
CA GLN A 56 22.27 -7.90 -1.33
C GLN A 56 21.98 -6.39 -1.43
N TYR A 57 22.84 -5.54 -0.90
CA TYR A 57 22.61 -4.08 -0.94
C TYR A 57 22.79 -3.44 -2.31
N ASP A 58 23.39 -4.14 -3.26
CA ASP A 58 23.62 -3.74 -4.65
C ASP A 58 22.71 -4.49 -5.66
N ASP A 59 21.78 -5.31 -5.15
CA ASP A 59 20.75 -5.94 -5.98
C ASP A 59 19.67 -4.93 -6.39
N ALA A 60 18.94 -5.23 -7.46
CA ALA A 60 17.72 -4.50 -7.80
C ALA A 60 16.67 -4.67 -6.70
N TRP A 61 16.23 -3.58 -6.09
CA TRP A 61 15.36 -3.61 -4.90
C TRP A 61 13.96 -3.02 -5.12
N CYS A 62 13.51 -2.81 -6.37
CA CYS A 62 12.18 -2.27 -6.65
C CYS A 62 11.06 -3.16 -6.09
N ALA A 63 11.08 -4.47 -6.37
CA ALA A 63 10.09 -5.41 -5.86
C ALA A 63 10.24 -5.65 -4.35
N ALA A 64 11.48 -5.64 -3.83
CA ALA A 64 11.74 -5.71 -2.39
C ALA A 64 11.20 -4.49 -1.64
N PHE A 65 11.17 -3.31 -2.25
CA PHE A 65 10.54 -2.12 -1.67
C PHE A 65 9.03 -2.30 -1.51
N MET A 66 8.33 -2.87 -2.50
CA MET A 66 6.90 -3.20 -2.37
C MET A 66 6.68 -4.21 -1.23
N THR A 67 7.48 -5.27 -1.19
CA THR A 67 7.48 -6.26 -0.10
C THR A 67 7.70 -5.62 1.26
N PHE A 68 8.66 -4.72 1.36
CA PHE A 68 8.97 -3.97 2.57
C PHE A 68 7.76 -3.17 3.08
N ILE A 69 7.03 -2.48 2.20
CA ILE A 69 5.80 -1.76 2.58
C ILE A 69 4.76 -2.73 3.16
N GLY A 70 4.56 -3.90 2.52
CA GLY A 70 3.67 -4.95 3.04
C GLY A 70 4.07 -5.45 4.43
N ILE A 71 5.38 -5.63 4.68
CA ILE A 71 5.92 -6.04 5.98
C ILE A 71 5.69 -4.95 7.04
N GLN A 72 5.97 -3.69 6.71
CA GLN A 72 5.80 -2.55 7.64
C GLN A 72 4.37 -2.40 8.12
N LEU A 73 3.41 -2.62 7.24
CA LEU A 73 1.99 -2.56 7.56
C LEU A 73 1.42 -3.89 8.10
N GLY A 74 2.21 -4.99 8.06
CA GLY A 74 1.76 -6.32 8.50
C GLY A 74 0.72 -6.96 7.58
N ILE A 75 0.74 -6.62 6.28
CA ILE A 75 -0.18 -7.09 5.25
C ILE A 75 0.55 -7.87 4.15
N SER A 76 1.50 -8.71 4.52
CA SER A 76 2.26 -9.53 3.57
C SER A 76 1.42 -10.63 2.89
N ASP A 77 0.20 -10.84 3.30
CA ASP A 77 -0.82 -11.66 2.63
C ASP A 77 -1.59 -10.88 1.53
N ILE A 78 -1.49 -9.56 1.53
CA ILE A 78 -2.12 -8.65 0.56
C ILE A 78 -1.08 -8.09 -0.42
N ILE A 79 0.00 -7.47 0.07
CA ILE A 79 1.17 -7.14 -0.74
C ILE A 79 2.12 -8.33 -0.66
N LEU A 80 2.02 -9.20 -1.69
CA LEU A 80 2.67 -10.51 -1.68
C LEU A 80 4.20 -10.37 -1.72
N PRO A 81 4.93 -11.01 -0.78
CA PRO A 81 6.37 -10.85 -0.67
C PRO A 81 7.11 -11.46 -1.87
N GLU A 82 7.91 -10.64 -2.56
CA GLU A 82 8.80 -11.07 -3.64
C GLU A 82 9.90 -10.03 -3.89
N CYS A 83 11.02 -10.45 -4.49
CA CYS A 83 12.08 -9.56 -4.99
C CYS A 83 12.28 -9.67 -6.51
N SER A 84 11.42 -10.43 -7.19
CA SER A 84 11.42 -10.58 -8.66
C SER A 84 10.09 -10.11 -9.22
N CYS A 85 10.13 -9.15 -10.14
CA CYS A 85 8.92 -8.64 -10.79
C CYS A 85 8.15 -9.74 -11.53
N SER A 86 8.83 -10.62 -12.27
CA SER A 86 8.19 -11.74 -12.97
C SER A 86 7.47 -12.69 -12.01
N ARG A 87 8.11 -13.00 -10.88
CA ARG A 87 7.51 -13.89 -9.90
C ARG A 87 6.34 -13.22 -9.15
N MET A 88 6.45 -11.92 -8.92
CA MET A 88 5.36 -11.14 -8.33
C MET A 88 4.10 -11.20 -9.23
N ILE A 89 4.23 -11.01 -10.55
CA ILE A 89 3.13 -11.18 -11.50
C ILE A 89 2.49 -12.56 -11.36
N GLU A 90 3.29 -13.64 -11.30
CA GLU A 90 2.76 -15.00 -11.17
C GLU A 90 1.93 -15.19 -9.88
N LEU A 91 2.39 -14.64 -8.76
CA LEU A 91 1.67 -14.71 -7.49
C LEU A 91 0.30 -14.03 -7.58
N TYR A 92 0.24 -12.82 -8.15
CA TYR A 92 -1.03 -12.10 -8.33
C TYR A 92 -1.92 -12.76 -9.39
N ARG A 93 -1.34 -13.31 -10.46
CA ARG A 93 -2.08 -14.08 -11.48
C ARG A 93 -2.75 -15.32 -10.89
N GLN A 94 -2.06 -16.05 -9.99
CA GLN A 94 -2.60 -17.20 -9.28
C GLN A 94 -3.81 -16.85 -8.40
N GLN A 95 -3.90 -15.62 -7.94
CA GLN A 95 -5.04 -15.10 -7.17
C GLN A 95 -6.14 -14.48 -8.04
N GLY A 96 -5.99 -14.46 -9.38
CA GLY A 96 -6.91 -13.76 -10.27
C GLY A 96 -6.88 -12.22 -10.12
N ARG A 97 -5.73 -11.68 -9.64
CA ARG A 97 -5.54 -10.26 -9.32
C ARG A 97 -4.43 -9.61 -10.16
N TRP A 98 -4.33 -10.03 -11.40
CA TRP A 98 -3.44 -9.48 -12.42
C TRP A 98 -4.25 -8.93 -13.58
N GLU A 99 -3.98 -7.69 -14.00
CA GLU A 99 -4.63 -7.02 -15.12
C GLU A 99 -3.62 -6.61 -16.19
N GLU A 100 -3.87 -7.01 -17.44
CA GLU A 100 -2.99 -6.76 -18.59
C GLU A 100 -3.58 -5.77 -19.61
N ARG A 101 -4.81 -5.30 -19.42
CA ARG A 101 -5.45 -4.41 -20.38
C ARG A 101 -4.78 -3.03 -20.37
N ASP A 102 -4.47 -2.53 -21.56
CA ASP A 102 -3.80 -1.24 -21.74
C ASP A 102 -4.68 -0.06 -21.28
N ASP A 103 -6.01 -0.19 -21.37
CA ASP A 103 -7.00 0.82 -20.98
C ASP A 103 -7.39 0.77 -19.49
N TYR A 104 -6.81 -0.14 -18.72
CA TYR A 104 -7.08 -0.23 -17.29
C TYR A 104 -6.68 1.04 -16.55
N VAL A 105 -7.62 1.58 -15.78
CA VAL A 105 -7.37 2.73 -14.89
C VAL A 105 -7.13 2.20 -13.48
N PRO A 106 -5.89 2.20 -13.00
CA PRO A 106 -5.56 1.64 -11.70
C PRO A 106 -6.05 2.52 -10.55
N GLN A 107 -6.09 1.90 -9.36
CA GLN A 107 -6.40 2.60 -8.12
C GLN A 107 -5.12 2.83 -7.29
N PRO A 108 -5.10 3.83 -6.38
CA PRO A 108 -4.01 3.97 -5.41
C PRO A 108 -3.72 2.66 -4.70
N GLY A 109 -2.43 2.30 -4.56
CA GLY A 109 -2.00 1.04 -3.98
C GLY A 109 -1.88 -0.13 -4.95
N ASP A 110 -2.42 -0.06 -6.18
CA ASP A 110 -2.12 -1.04 -7.21
C ASP A 110 -0.63 -0.98 -7.58
N LEU A 111 -0.05 -2.12 -7.98
CA LEU A 111 1.35 -2.18 -8.36
C LEU A 111 1.45 -2.23 -9.88
N VAL A 112 2.06 -1.21 -10.49
CA VAL A 112 2.33 -1.19 -11.92
C VAL A 112 3.64 -1.92 -12.22
N MET A 113 3.61 -2.82 -13.20
CA MET A 113 4.77 -3.52 -13.72
C MET A 113 5.18 -2.93 -15.05
N TYR A 114 6.49 -2.81 -15.28
CA TYR A 114 7.07 -2.26 -16.50
C TYR A 114 7.89 -3.29 -17.26
N ASP A 115 7.86 -3.20 -18.58
CA ASP A 115 8.76 -3.86 -19.50
C ASP A 115 9.43 -2.77 -20.35
N TRP A 116 10.73 -2.51 -20.09
CA TRP A 116 11.47 -1.45 -20.77
C TRP A 116 11.80 -1.78 -22.22
N ASP A 117 11.71 -3.06 -22.60
CA ASP A 117 11.98 -3.53 -23.98
C ASP A 117 10.75 -3.41 -24.91
N ALA A 118 9.55 -3.18 -24.35
CA ALA A 118 8.33 -3.00 -25.14
C ALA A 118 8.47 -1.86 -26.14
N LYS A 119 8.17 -2.13 -27.42
CA LYS A 119 8.33 -1.16 -28.53
C LYS A 119 7.00 -0.74 -29.15
N SER A 120 6.02 -1.63 -29.20
CA SER A 120 4.69 -1.36 -29.75
C SER A 120 3.73 -2.49 -29.44
N GLY A 121 2.42 -2.20 -29.43
CA GLY A 121 1.37 -3.19 -29.18
C GLY A 121 1.26 -3.63 -27.72
N PRO A 122 0.47 -4.67 -27.44
CA PRO A 122 0.32 -5.19 -26.07
C PRO A 122 1.68 -5.60 -25.50
N CYS A 123 1.99 -5.07 -24.30
CA CYS A 123 3.23 -5.38 -23.61
C CYS A 123 3.13 -6.77 -22.97
N THR A 124 3.79 -7.77 -23.55
CA THR A 124 3.76 -9.17 -23.10
C THR A 124 5.11 -9.70 -22.65
N GLY A 125 6.14 -8.84 -22.63
CA GLY A 125 7.50 -9.20 -22.28
C GLY A 125 7.73 -9.49 -20.79
N SER A 126 8.98 -9.72 -20.45
CA SER A 126 9.40 -9.90 -19.05
C SER A 126 9.39 -8.55 -18.32
N PRO A 127 8.82 -8.47 -17.12
CA PRO A 127 8.84 -7.22 -16.36
C PRO A 127 10.22 -6.94 -15.79
N ASP A 128 10.67 -5.69 -15.95
CA ASP A 128 11.96 -5.21 -15.47
C ASP A 128 11.85 -4.44 -14.16
N HIS A 129 10.68 -3.87 -13.88
CA HIS A 129 10.52 -2.93 -12.79
C HIS A 129 9.09 -2.93 -12.24
N VAL A 130 8.93 -2.40 -11.01
CA VAL A 130 7.64 -2.26 -10.33
C VAL A 130 7.60 -0.97 -9.53
N GLY A 131 6.42 -0.34 -9.51
CA GLY A 131 6.08 0.78 -8.63
C GLY A 131 4.67 0.66 -8.09
N MET A 132 4.33 1.48 -7.09
CA MET A 132 3.00 1.58 -6.51
C MET A 132 2.30 2.82 -7.03
N VAL A 133 1.08 2.66 -7.50
CA VAL A 133 0.20 3.79 -7.90
C VAL A 133 -0.12 4.64 -6.69
N VAL A 134 0.18 5.94 -6.78
CA VAL A 134 -0.11 6.94 -5.75
C VAL A 134 -1.44 7.62 -5.99
N SER A 135 -1.67 8.04 -7.24
CA SER A 135 -2.89 8.73 -7.62
C SER A 135 -3.11 8.64 -9.13
N VAL A 136 -4.36 8.81 -9.53
CA VAL A 136 -4.75 8.94 -10.93
C VAL A 136 -5.53 10.24 -11.09
N ASN A 137 -5.09 11.08 -12.03
CA ASN A 137 -5.75 12.35 -12.36
C ASN A 137 -5.96 12.43 -13.88
N GLY A 138 -7.18 12.19 -14.31
CA GLY A 138 -7.50 12.04 -15.72
C GLY A 138 -6.74 10.86 -16.33
N LYS A 139 -5.86 11.11 -17.30
CA LYS A 139 -5.00 10.09 -17.91
C LYS A 139 -3.61 9.98 -17.26
N THR A 140 -3.28 10.80 -16.28
CA THR A 140 -1.97 10.78 -15.62
C THR A 140 -2.02 9.90 -14.39
N ILE A 141 -1.11 8.93 -14.31
CA ILE A 141 -0.90 8.04 -13.18
C ILE A 141 0.40 8.43 -12.52
N ARG A 142 0.35 8.85 -11.25
CA ARG A 142 1.55 9.06 -10.43
C ARG A 142 1.91 7.78 -9.71
N VAL A 143 3.16 7.37 -9.82
CA VAL A 143 3.71 6.14 -9.26
C VAL A 143 4.87 6.47 -8.33
N ILE A 144 4.98 5.79 -7.18
CA ILE A 144 6.17 5.79 -6.32
C ILE A 144 6.95 4.49 -6.55
N GLU A 145 8.25 4.61 -6.79
CA GLU A 145 9.11 3.51 -7.17
C GLU A 145 10.35 3.44 -6.28
N GLY A 146 10.68 2.26 -5.79
CA GLY A 146 12.01 1.97 -5.26
C GLY A 146 12.99 1.67 -6.38
N ASN A 147 14.27 1.97 -6.20
CA ASN A 147 15.32 1.72 -7.19
C ASN A 147 15.12 2.42 -8.57
N TYR A 148 14.30 3.45 -8.62
CA TYR A 148 14.24 4.30 -9.81
C TYR A 148 15.44 5.24 -9.79
N GLN A 149 16.41 5.02 -10.69
CA GLN A 149 17.69 5.72 -10.66
C GLN A 149 18.37 5.64 -9.27
N ASN A 150 18.38 4.45 -8.68
CA ASN A 150 18.98 4.13 -7.39
C ASN A 150 18.37 4.89 -6.19
N LYS A 151 17.08 5.27 -6.26
CA LYS A 151 16.37 5.94 -5.15
C LYS A 151 14.86 5.67 -5.15
N VAL A 152 14.21 6.06 -4.04
CA VAL A 152 12.75 6.14 -3.99
C VAL A 152 12.31 7.48 -4.55
N GLN A 153 11.54 7.47 -5.64
CA GLN A 153 11.04 8.71 -6.24
C GLN A 153 9.75 8.48 -7.04
N TYR A 154 9.13 9.57 -7.44
CA TYR A 154 7.95 9.53 -8.30
C TYR A 154 8.31 9.40 -9.78
N ARG A 155 7.40 8.72 -10.48
CA ARG A 155 7.27 8.75 -11.93
C ARG A 155 5.83 9.10 -12.30
N ASP A 156 5.63 9.95 -13.28
CA ASP A 156 4.32 10.18 -13.89
C ASP A 156 4.30 9.44 -15.24
N ILE A 157 3.26 8.62 -15.44
CA ILE A 157 2.99 7.92 -16.70
C ILE A 157 1.56 8.23 -17.15
N CYS A 158 1.21 7.88 -18.37
CA CYS A 158 -0.19 7.97 -18.82
C CYS A 158 -0.84 6.58 -18.79
N VAL A 159 -2.16 6.55 -18.70
CA VAL A 159 -2.95 5.38 -19.07
C VAL A 159 -2.56 5.00 -20.51
N GLU A 160 -2.47 3.73 -20.84
CA GLU A 160 -1.96 3.23 -22.12
C GLU A 160 -0.45 3.49 -22.34
N TYR A 161 0.33 3.69 -21.25
CA TYR A 161 1.77 3.87 -21.38
C TYR A 161 2.42 2.60 -21.95
N ILE A 162 3.05 2.74 -23.10
CA ILE A 162 3.59 1.61 -23.90
C ILE A 162 4.53 0.66 -23.13
N LYS A 163 5.15 1.12 -22.05
CA LYS A 163 6.02 0.32 -21.20
C LYS A 163 5.28 -0.36 -20.03
N THR A 164 3.97 -0.13 -19.89
CA THR A 164 3.20 -0.81 -18.86
C THR A 164 2.99 -2.26 -19.24
N ARG A 165 3.53 -3.19 -18.44
CA ARG A 165 3.35 -4.63 -18.59
C ARG A 165 1.99 -5.09 -18.03
N GLY A 166 1.46 -4.35 -17.07
CA GLY A 166 0.18 -4.61 -16.41
C GLY A 166 0.21 -4.20 -14.94
N PHE A 167 -0.83 -4.61 -14.21
CA PHE A 167 -1.04 -4.20 -12.82
C PHE A 167 -1.32 -5.41 -11.93
N CYS A 168 -0.63 -5.48 -10.79
CA CYS A 168 -1.04 -6.32 -9.67
C CYS A 168 -2.04 -5.54 -8.81
N MET A 169 -3.15 -6.19 -8.45
CA MET A 169 -4.24 -5.59 -7.68
C MET A 169 -4.33 -6.23 -6.28
N PRO A 170 -3.62 -5.69 -5.26
CA PRO A 170 -3.67 -6.23 -3.91
C PRO A 170 -5.10 -6.21 -3.34
N ASP A 171 -5.48 -7.24 -2.59
CA ASP A 171 -6.84 -7.41 -2.06
C ASP A 171 -7.10 -6.58 -0.79
N TYR A 172 -7.07 -5.27 -0.92
CA TYR A 172 -7.34 -4.38 0.21
C TYR A 172 -8.77 -4.50 0.75
N ALA A 173 -9.73 -4.92 -0.08
CA ALA A 173 -11.10 -5.15 0.34
C ALA A 173 -11.18 -6.20 1.46
N SER A 174 -10.32 -7.21 1.45
CA SER A 174 -10.27 -8.23 2.51
C SER A 174 -9.79 -7.72 3.87
N LEU A 175 -9.16 -6.54 3.91
CA LEU A 175 -8.74 -5.87 5.14
C LEU A 175 -9.84 -4.99 5.76
N VAL A 176 -10.93 -4.72 5.05
CA VAL A 176 -12.04 -3.93 5.57
C VAL A 176 -12.70 -4.72 6.71
N LYS A 177 -12.64 -4.14 7.91
CA LYS A 177 -13.24 -4.71 9.12
C LYS A 177 -14.00 -3.64 9.84
N HIS A 178 -15.24 -3.96 10.20
CA HIS A 178 -16.08 -3.11 11.02
C HIS A 178 -15.87 -3.41 12.50
N TYR A 179 -16.18 -2.47 13.35
CA TYR A 179 -16.26 -2.72 14.80
C TYR A 179 -17.36 -3.73 15.07
N THR A 180 -17.09 -4.72 15.93
CA THR A 180 -18.03 -5.83 16.18
C THR A 180 -19.30 -5.41 16.93
N ASP A 181 -19.24 -4.27 17.60
CA ASP A 181 -20.30 -3.66 18.41
C ASP A 181 -20.97 -2.46 17.73
N VAL A 182 -20.65 -2.19 16.45
CA VAL A 182 -21.26 -1.12 15.65
C VAL A 182 -21.96 -1.76 14.46
N PRO A 183 -23.28 -2.05 14.54
CA PRO A 183 -24.06 -2.58 13.41
C PRO A 183 -24.08 -1.59 12.23
N ASP A 184 -24.04 -2.11 10.99
CA ASP A 184 -23.97 -1.29 9.77
C ASP A 184 -25.21 -0.40 9.54
N ASP A 185 -26.36 -0.77 10.09
CA ASP A 185 -27.63 -0.10 9.94
C ASP A 185 -27.93 0.95 11.04
N ILE A 186 -27.06 1.08 12.03
CA ILE A 186 -27.22 2.09 13.09
C ILE A 186 -26.86 3.49 12.58
N TRP A 187 -27.53 4.52 13.07
CA TRP A 187 -27.40 5.89 12.56
C TRP A 187 -25.99 6.47 12.66
N TYR A 188 -25.19 6.05 13.65
CA TYR A 188 -23.82 6.55 13.86
C TYR A 188 -22.72 5.70 13.23
N ALA A 189 -23.05 4.60 12.52
CA ALA A 189 -22.05 3.70 11.95
C ALA A 189 -21.14 4.41 10.93
N LYS A 190 -21.73 5.22 10.05
CA LYS A 190 -20.98 5.98 9.03
C LYS A 190 -20.11 7.07 9.64
N GLU A 191 -20.58 7.73 10.68
CA GLU A 191 -19.87 8.76 11.41
C GLU A 191 -18.66 8.18 12.15
N ILE A 192 -18.82 7.02 12.80
CA ILE A 192 -17.71 6.31 13.46
C ILE A 192 -16.67 5.87 12.43
N ALA A 193 -17.10 5.22 11.33
CA ALA A 193 -16.19 4.81 10.24
C ALA A 193 -15.41 6.01 9.71
N LYS A 194 -16.10 7.12 9.41
CA LYS A 194 -15.46 8.33 8.89
C LYS A 194 -14.50 8.98 9.87
N ALA A 195 -14.87 9.06 11.14
CA ALA A 195 -14.01 9.62 12.19
C ALA A 195 -12.77 8.75 12.44
N THR A 196 -12.91 7.42 12.31
CA THR A 196 -11.80 6.46 12.39
C THR A 196 -10.85 6.60 11.19
N GLU A 197 -11.38 6.68 9.97
CA GLU A 197 -10.59 6.92 8.74
C GLU A 197 -9.75 8.20 8.85
N LEU A 198 -10.34 9.25 9.38
CA LEU A 198 -9.67 10.54 9.59
C LEU A 198 -8.70 10.51 10.79
N GLY A 199 -8.62 9.41 11.52
CA GLY A 199 -7.79 9.29 12.71
C GLY A 199 -8.25 10.15 13.90
N ILE A 200 -9.47 10.66 13.86
CA ILE A 200 -10.07 11.50 14.94
C ILE A 200 -10.35 10.65 16.16
N VAL A 201 -10.92 9.45 15.94
CA VAL A 201 -11.25 8.48 16.99
C VAL A 201 -10.60 7.13 16.71
N ASN A 202 -10.50 6.30 17.74
CA ASN A 202 -10.09 4.90 17.65
C ASN A 202 -11.04 4.05 18.48
N GLY A 203 -11.10 2.72 18.20
CA GLY A 203 -11.79 1.78 19.06
C GLY A 203 -11.12 1.63 20.44
N VAL A 204 -11.81 0.95 21.32
CA VAL A 204 -11.36 0.67 22.69
C VAL A 204 -10.48 -0.59 22.81
N GLY A 205 -10.28 -1.31 21.69
CA GLY A 205 -9.54 -2.56 21.60
C GLY A 205 -10.46 -3.75 21.31
N ASN A 206 -9.86 -4.93 21.10
CA ASN A 206 -10.57 -6.19 20.81
C ASN A 206 -11.56 -6.15 19.63
N GLY A 207 -11.44 -5.17 18.73
CA GLY A 207 -12.37 -5.00 17.63
C GLY A 207 -13.64 -4.24 17.98
N GLU A 208 -13.71 -3.59 19.11
CA GLU A 208 -14.87 -2.85 19.64
C GLU A 208 -14.61 -1.35 19.64
N PHE A 209 -15.69 -0.57 19.49
CA PHE A 209 -15.69 0.91 19.56
C PHE A 209 -16.28 1.41 20.89
N ASP A 210 -17.23 0.67 21.48
CA ASP A 210 -17.99 0.96 22.67
C ASP A 210 -18.77 2.30 22.57
N PRO A 211 -19.71 2.40 21.60
CA PRO A 211 -20.34 3.64 21.19
C PRO A 211 -21.19 4.29 22.28
N GLU A 212 -21.68 3.51 23.25
CA GLU A 212 -22.52 3.99 24.36
C GLU A 212 -21.72 4.39 25.62
N ARG A 213 -20.40 4.18 25.61
CA ARG A 213 -19.51 4.51 26.72
C ARG A 213 -19.35 6.05 26.87
N PRO A 214 -19.39 6.58 28.11
CA PRO A 214 -19.06 7.99 28.34
C PRO A 214 -17.61 8.31 27.89
N VAL A 215 -17.45 9.40 27.13
CA VAL A 215 -16.12 9.89 26.74
C VAL A 215 -15.43 10.55 27.95
N THR A 216 -14.15 10.27 28.15
CA THR A 216 -13.35 10.91 29.18
C THR A 216 -12.89 12.30 28.74
N ARG A 217 -12.52 13.17 29.75
CA ARG A 217 -11.93 14.49 29.46
C ARG A 217 -10.64 14.38 28.62
N ALA A 218 -9.85 13.34 28.85
CA ALA A 218 -8.62 13.10 28.10
C ALA A 218 -8.91 12.73 26.61
N GLU A 219 -9.91 11.90 26.38
CA GLU A 219 -10.36 11.53 25.03
C GLU A 219 -10.94 12.75 24.29
N CYS A 220 -11.75 13.55 24.95
CA CYS A 220 -12.24 14.83 24.40
C CYS A 220 -11.08 15.73 23.95
N ALA A 221 -10.07 15.90 24.81
CA ALA A 221 -8.89 16.71 24.45
C ALA A 221 -8.13 16.16 23.26
N ALA A 222 -7.94 14.83 23.20
CA ALA A 222 -7.27 14.18 22.06
C ALA A 222 -8.06 14.36 20.75
N ILE A 223 -9.39 14.21 20.78
CA ILE A 223 -10.27 14.43 19.64
C ILE A 223 -10.15 15.88 19.15
N ALA A 224 -10.21 16.86 20.06
CA ALA A 224 -10.11 18.28 19.72
C ALA A 224 -8.76 18.63 19.04
N VAL A 225 -7.65 18.09 19.56
CA VAL A 225 -6.32 18.31 18.97
C VAL A 225 -6.23 17.71 17.57
N ARG A 226 -6.67 16.47 17.36
CA ARG A 226 -6.66 15.80 16.05
C ARG A 226 -7.53 16.55 15.03
N LEU A 227 -8.69 17.04 15.42
CA LEU A 227 -9.54 17.89 14.57
C LEU A 227 -8.83 19.18 14.19
N TYR A 228 -8.20 19.87 15.14
CA TYR A 228 -7.42 21.08 14.88
C TYR A 228 -6.28 20.81 13.86
N GLU A 229 -5.53 19.73 14.05
CA GLU A 229 -4.44 19.35 13.16
C GLU A 229 -4.92 19.02 11.74
N LEU A 230 -6.10 18.41 11.59
CA LEU A 230 -6.71 18.13 10.29
C LEU A 230 -7.14 19.41 9.55
N LEU A 231 -7.69 20.38 10.28
CA LEU A 231 -8.17 21.64 9.70
C LEU A 231 -7.04 22.65 9.41
N SER A 232 -5.85 22.42 9.97
CA SER A 232 -4.68 23.30 9.83
C SER A 232 -3.73 22.89 8.69
N LYS A 233 -4.05 21.82 7.96
CA LYS A 233 -3.32 21.32 6.77
C LYS A 233 -3.92 21.86 5.50
#